data_fe4f41d3015617d4f2024b8e0c4f4edd
#
_entry.id   fe4f41d3015617d4f2024b8e0c4f4edd
#
_cell.length_a   1.000
_cell.length_b   1.000
_cell.length_c   1.000
_cell.angle_alpha   90.00
_cell.angle_beta   90.00
_cell.angle_gamma   90.00
#
_symmetry.space_group_name_H-M   'P 1'
#
loop_
_entity.id
_entity.type
_entity.pdbx_description
1 polymer ?
#
loop_
_entity_poly.entity_id
_entity_poly.type
_entity_poly.pdbx_seq_one_letter_code
_entity_poly.pdbx_strand_id
1 'polypeptide(L)'
;MGYRGYISSRPFGGERAPQHVQNLVIRTYCEHNGLQYLLSATELAMPDCFLMLEQLLASVETIDGIVCYSLQQLPNDRTRRQQVFGRIIDARRSVHFAVEGLSVCDWAGAGRVDEIAQVQSLMPLCLPAKELRAVAGM
;
A
#
# COMPACT_ATOMS: atom_id res chain seq x y z
N MET A 1 8.37 -4.90 18.93
CA MET A 1 7.98 -4.02 17.83
C MET A 1 6.89 -4.67 17.01
N GLY A 2 6.34 -4.01 16.04
CA GLY A 2 5.27 -4.55 15.21
C GLY A 2 5.10 -3.74 13.94
N TYR A 3 4.02 -4.00 13.22
CA TYR A 3 3.74 -3.37 11.94
C TYR A 3 2.60 -2.38 12.09
N ARG A 4 2.80 -1.14 11.61
CA ARG A 4 1.76 -0.13 11.55
C ARG A 4 0.95 -0.29 10.27
N GLY A 5 -0.38 -0.18 10.39
CA GLY A 5 -1.22 -0.13 9.21
C GLY A 5 -1.20 1.25 8.55
N TYR A 6 -1.49 1.29 7.26
CA TYR A 6 -1.67 2.54 6.52
C TYR A 6 -2.96 2.44 5.72
N ILE A 7 -3.93 3.28 6.08
CA ILE A 7 -5.24 3.31 5.43
C ILE A 7 -5.51 4.72 4.90
N SER A 8 -6.47 4.83 4.02
CA SER A 8 -6.81 6.10 3.38
C SER A 8 -8.29 6.41 3.53
N SER A 9 -8.60 7.68 3.75
CA SER A 9 -9.98 8.16 3.76
C SER A 9 -10.43 8.63 2.39
N ARG A 10 -9.52 8.73 1.41
CA ARG A 10 -9.82 9.16 0.04
C ARG A 10 -9.99 7.94 -0.88
N PRO A 11 -10.70 8.09 -2.02
CA PRO A 11 -10.73 7.04 -3.04
C PRO A 11 -9.34 6.80 -3.62
N PHE A 12 -9.08 5.57 -4.01
CA PHE A 12 -7.85 5.21 -4.72
C PHE A 12 -8.18 4.12 -5.74
N GLY A 13 -7.51 4.20 -6.91
CA GLY A 13 -7.76 3.25 -7.98
C GLY A 13 -9.19 3.26 -8.49
N GLY A 14 -9.90 4.40 -8.37
CA GLY A 14 -11.29 4.50 -8.79
C GLY A 14 -12.29 3.86 -7.83
N GLU A 15 -11.85 3.32 -6.72
CA GLU A 15 -12.70 2.69 -5.73
C GLU A 15 -12.50 3.29 -4.37
N ARG A 16 -13.50 3.16 -3.52
CA ARG A 16 -13.45 3.65 -2.16
C ARG A 16 -13.79 2.51 -1.20
N ALA A 17 -12.83 2.11 -0.40
CA ALA A 17 -13.04 1.12 0.65
C ALA A 17 -13.26 1.84 1.98
N PRO A 18 -14.29 1.47 2.75
CA PRO A 18 -14.46 2.03 4.10
C PRO A 18 -13.25 1.74 4.99
N GLN A 19 -12.94 2.66 5.89
CA GLN A 19 -11.76 2.54 6.74
C GLN A 19 -11.77 1.27 7.58
N HIS A 20 -12.94 0.88 8.12
CA HIS A 20 -13.02 -0.33 8.92
C HIS A 20 -12.76 -1.59 8.09
N VAL A 21 -13.11 -1.59 6.80
CA VAL A 21 -12.80 -2.70 5.90
C VAL A 21 -11.29 -2.74 5.63
N GLN A 22 -10.68 -1.59 5.37
CA GLN A 22 -9.23 -1.52 5.19
C GLN A 22 -8.50 -2.08 6.41
N ASN A 23 -8.90 -1.66 7.60
CA ASN A 23 -8.30 -2.15 8.84
C ASN A 23 -8.49 -3.65 9.02
N LEU A 24 -9.67 -4.16 8.71
CA LEU A 24 -9.95 -5.59 8.82
C LEU A 24 -9.04 -6.41 7.89
N VAL A 25 -8.88 -5.95 6.66
CA VAL A 25 -8.02 -6.62 5.69
C VAL A 25 -6.56 -6.62 6.15
N ILE A 26 -6.08 -5.48 6.65
CA ILE A 26 -4.72 -5.36 7.18
C ILE A 26 -4.50 -6.29 8.36
N ARG A 27 -5.42 -6.32 9.30
CA ARG A 27 -5.31 -7.16 10.49
C ARG A 27 -5.33 -8.65 10.13
N THR A 28 -6.20 -9.03 9.19
CA THR A 28 -6.25 -10.40 8.70
C THR A 28 -4.93 -10.79 8.02
N TYR A 29 -4.40 -9.90 7.20
CA TYR A 29 -3.09 -10.12 6.57
C TYR A 29 -2.00 -10.34 7.62
N CYS A 30 -1.96 -9.52 8.65
CA CYS A 30 -0.99 -9.67 9.73
C CYS A 30 -1.13 -11.01 10.44
N GLU A 31 -2.36 -11.43 10.75
CA GLU A 31 -2.60 -12.72 11.38
C GLU A 31 -2.11 -13.89 10.52
N HIS A 32 -2.41 -13.85 9.22
CA HIS A 32 -2.03 -14.93 8.30
C HIS A 32 -0.52 -15.02 8.08
N ASN A 33 0.20 -13.92 8.27
CA ASN A 33 1.63 -13.86 8.01
C ASN A 33 2.47 -13.81 9.29
N GLY A 34 1.84 -13.97 10.44
CA GLY A 34 2.56 -13.96 11.71
C GLY A 34 3.14 -12.60 12.09
N LEU A 35 2.53 -11.52 11.61
CA LEU A 35 2.98 -10.16 11.90
C LEU A 35 2.18 -9.58 13.04
N GLN A 36 2.85 -8.85 13.93
CA GLN A 36 2.18 -8.15 15.03
C GLN A 36 1.60 -6.84 14.51
N TYR A 37 0.27 -6.72 14.56
CA TYR A 37 -0.40 -5.50 14.14
C TYR A 37 -0.33 -4.43 15.22
N LEU A 38 0.02 -3.22 14.83
CA LEU A 38 -0.08 -2.01 15.64
C LEU A 38 -1.19 -1.13 15.06
N LEU A 39 -1.42 0.03 15.67
CA LEU A 39 -2.45 0.94 15.20
C LEU A 39 -2.17 1.43 13.77
N SER A 40 -3.22 1.62 12.99
CA SER A 40 -3.10 2.19 11.66
C SER A 40 -3.02 3.70 11.70
N ALA A 41 -2.26 4.27 10.75
CA ALA A 41 -2.31 5.68 10.44
C ALA A 41 -3.29 5.89 9.29
N THR A 42 -4.11 6.92 9.39
CA THR A 42 -5.13 7.24 8.37
C THR A 42 -4.71 8.48 7.61
N GLU A 43 -4.53 8.34 6.29
CA GLU A 43 -4.19 9.45 5.43
C GLU A 43 -5.38 10.39 5.26
N LEU A 44 -5.09 11.68 5.15
CA LEU A 44 -6.12 12.71 4.94
C LEU A 44 -6.77 12.57 3.56
N ALA A 45 -8.01 13.04 3.45
CA ALA A 45 -8.81 12.88 2.23
C ALA A 45 -8.42 13.86 1.11
N MET A 46 -7.34 14.61 1.26
CA MET A 46 -6.89 15.57 0.24
C MET A 46 -6.16 14.87 -0.89
N PRO A 47 -6.35 15.32 -2.14
CA PRO A 47 -5.59 14.76 -3.27
C PRO A 47 -4.09 14.90 -3.08
N ASP A 48 -3.34 13.88 -3.48
CA ASP A 48 -1.88 13.85 -3.40
C ASP A 48 -1.32 14.12 -2.01
N CYS A 49 -2.11 13.85 -0.97
CA CYS A 49 -1.65 14.01 0.41
C CYS A 49 -1.05 12.71 0.92
N PHE A 50 0.22 12.74 1.29
CA PHE A 50 0.92 11.59 1.84
C PHE A 50 1.60 11.95 3.17
N LEU A 51 0.98 12.87 3.92
CA LEU A 51 1.52 13.37 5.17
C LEU A 51 1.68 12.26 6.21
N MET A 52 0.68 11.40 6.36
CA MET A 52 0.74 10.31 7.34
C MET A 52 1.74 9.24 6.92
N LEU A 53 1.85 8.99 5.61
CA LEU A 53 2.87 8.08 5.10
C LEU A 53 4.28 8.61 5.43
N GLU A 54 4.51 9.91 5.22
CA GLU A 54 5.77 10.53 5.58
C GLU A 54 6.07 10.42 7.07
N GLN A 55 5.06 10.58 7.92
CA GLN A 55 5.23 10.41 9.36
C GLN A 55 5.60 8.98 9.73
N LEU A 56 4.97 8.00 9.10
CA LEU A 56 5.32 6.59 9.32
C LEU A 56 6.76 6.31 8.91
N LEU A 57 7.20 6.85 7.78
CA LEU A 57 8.56 6.69 7.31
C LEU A 57 9.57 7.39 8.22
N ALA A 58 9.21 8.53 8.78
CA ALA A 58 10.08 9.25 9.71
C ALA A 58 10.34 8.45 10.99
N SER A 59 9.40 7.60 11.39
CA SER A 59 9.52 6.79 12.61
C SER A 59 9.68 5.29 12.29
N VAL A 60 10.06 4.94 11.07
CA VAL A 60 10.10 3.55 10.62
C VAL A 60 11.10 2.70 11.43
N GLU A 61 12.12 3.31 12.01
CA GLU A 61 13.10 2.60 12.81
C GLU A 61 12.53 2.10 14.13
N THR A 62 11.39 2.64 14.57
CA THR A 62 10.74 2.24 15.82
C THR A 62 9.73 1.12 15.62
N ILE A 63 9.53 0.66 14.40
CA ILE A 63 8.57 -0.40 14.05
C ILE A 63 9.26 -1.42 13.15
N ASP A 64 8.62 -2.58 12.98
CA ASP A 64 9.14 -3.62 12.08
C ASP A 64 8.84 -3.31 10.62
N GLY A 65 7.80 -2.55 10.37
CA GLY A 65 7.43 -2.18 9.01
C GLY A 65 6.02 -1.61 8.94
N ILE A 66 5.54 -1.50 7.71
CA ILE A 66 4.24 -0.91 7.40
C ILE A 66 3.43 -1.92 6.59
N VAL A 67 2.14 -2.04 6.89
CA VAL A 67 1.20 -2.83 6.08
C VAL A 67 0.17 -1.88 5.50
N CYS A 68 0.23 -1.68 4.18
CA CYS A 68 -0.75 -0.89 3.45
C CYS A 68 -1.94 -1.76 3.07
N TYR A 69 -3.12 -1.17 2.99
CA TYR A 69 -4.28 -1.89 2.49
C TYR A 69 -4.07 -2.32 1.04
N SER A 70 -3.63 -1.40 0.19
CA SER A 70 -3.42 -1.66 -1.24
C SER A 70 -2.23 -0.87 -1.76
N LEU A 71 -1.57 -1.44 -2.77
CA LEU A 71 -0.51 -0.78 -3.52
C LEU A 71 -0.98 0.55 -4.12
N GLN A 72 -2.25 0.67 -4.44
CA GLN A 72 -2.82 1.88 -5.04
C GLN A 72 -2.84 3.06 -4.08
N GLN A 73 -2.58 2.86 -2.80
CA GLN A 73 -2.45 3.94 -1.82
C GLN A 73 -1.15 4.71 -1.94
N LEU A 74 -0.16 4.15 -2.61
CA LEU A 74 1.13 4.82 -2.79
C LEU A 74 1.03 5.93 -3.84
N PRO A 75 1.99 6.88 -3.82
CA PRO A 75 2.04 7.90 -4.86
C PRO A 75 2.11 7.29 -6.26
N ASN A 76 1.43 7.91 -7.21
CA ASN A 76 1.49 7.48 -8.61
C ASN A 76 2.83 7.83 -9.26
N ASP A 77 3.53 8.82 -8.72
CA ASP A 77 4.85 9.23 -9.20
C ASP A 77 5.88 8.16 -8.83
N ARG A 78 6.53 7.59 -9.84
CA ARG A 78 7.54 6.56 -9.65
C ARG A 78 8.69 7.02 -8.76
N THR A 79 9.14 8.24 -8.92
CA THR A 79 10.23 8.78 -8.12
C THR A 79 9.86 8.80 -6.64
N ARG A 80 8.65 9.23 -6.31
CA ARG A 80 8.17 9.24 -4.94
C ARG A 80 8.01 7.84 -4.38
N ARG A 81 7.53 6.88 -5.17
CA ARG A 81 7.44 5.48 -4.74
C ARG A 81 8.83 4.93 -4.43
N GLN A 82 9.81 5.20 -5.27
CA GLN A 82 11.17 4.75 -5.04
C GLN A 82 11.78 5.37 -3.79
N GLN A 83 11.44 6.62 -3.48
CA GLN A 83 11.88 7.25 -2.23
C GLN A 83 11.28 6.52 -1.02
N VAL A 84 10.01 6.15 -1.09
CA VAL A 84 9.36 5.38 -0.01
C VAL A 84 10.08 4.05 0.18
N PHE A 85 10.28 3.31 -0.91
CA PHE A 85 10.95 2.01 -0.83
C PHE A 85 12.38 2.15 -0.32
N GLY A 86 13.10 3.18 -0.75
CA GLY A 86 14.47 3.43 -0.31
C GLY A 86 14.56 3.63 1.19
N ARG A 87 13.65 4.39 1.77
CA ARG A 87 13.63 4.62 3.22
C ARG A 87 13.32 3.34 3.99
N ILE A 88 12.42 2.51 3.48
CA ILE A 88 12.11 1.20 4.08
C ILE A 88 13.32 0.28 4.02
N ILE A 89 13.95 0.19 2.86
CA ILE A 89 15.09 -0.70 2.65
C ILE A 89 16.29 -0.26 3.46
N ASP A 90 16.58 1.05 3.49
CA ASP A 90 17.70 1.60 4.26
C ASP A 90 17.54 1.36 5.76
N ALA A 91 16.30 1.37 6.24
CA ALA A 91 16.02 1.10 7.66
C ALA A 91 15.98 -0.41 7.96
N ARG A 92 16.17 -1.26 6.95
CA ARG A 92 16.06 -2.73 7.06
C ARG A 92 14.71 -3.17 7.58
N ARG A 93 13.66 -2.52 7.10
CA ARG A 93 12.28 -2.85 7.41
C ARG A 93 11.59 -3.41 6.17
N SER A 94 10.30 -3.67 6.28
CA SER A 94 9.52 -4.14 5.14
C SER A 94 8.22 -3.39 5.05
N VAL A 95 7.67 -3.29 3.82
CA VAL A 95 6.34 -2.78 3.58
C VAL A 95 5.55 -3.86 2.86
N HIS A 96 4.31 -4.05 3.29
CA HIS A 96 3.42 -5.08 2.75
C HIS A 96 2.17 -4.44 2.18
N PHE A 97 1.58 -5.10 1.19
CA PHE A 97 0.35 -4.64 0.53
C PHE A 97 -0.67 -5.77 0.64
N ALA A 98 -1.65 -5.59 1.52
CA ALA A 98 -2.52 -6.69 1.94
C ALA A 98 -3.39 -7.24 0.80
N VAL A 99 -3.97 -6.34 -0.01
CA VAL A 99 -4.86 -6.78 -1.11
C VAL A 99 -4.11 -7.58 -2.15
N GLU A 100 -2.92 -7.11 -2.53
CA GLU A 100 -2.12 -7.75 -3.57
C GLU A 100 -1.29 -8.92 -3.05
N GLY A 101 -1.10 -9.01 -1.74
CA GLY A 101 -0.25 -10.04 -1.16
C GLY A 101 1.21 -9.87 -1.50
N LEU A 102 1.65 -8.63 -1.67
CA LEU A 102 3.03 -8.30 -2.05
C LEU A 102 3.78 -7.70 -0.86
N SER A 103 5.11 -7.77 -0.91
CA SER A 103 5.95 -7.13 0.10
C SER A 103 7.25 -6.64 -0.52
N VAL A 104 7.84 -5.62 0.11
CA VAL A 104 9.12 -5.03 -0.32
C VAL A 104 10.05 -4.98 0.88
N CYS A 105 11.21 -5.61 0.78
CA CYS A 105 12.28 -5.52 1.78
C CYS A 105 13.65 -5.32 1.12
N ASP A 106 13.72 -5.36 -0.20
CA ASP A 106 14.95 -5.13 -0.95
C ASP A 106 14.62 -4.47 -2.30
N TRP A 107 15.68 -4.06 -3.03
CA TRP A 107 15.49 -3.37 -4.30
C TRP A 107 14.95 -4.27 -5.41
N ALA A 108 15.22 -5.58 -5.35
CA ALA A 108 14.64 -6.51 -6.33
C ALA A 108 13.12 -6.59 -6.17
N GLY A 109 12.64 -6.66 -4.92
CA GLY A 109 11.22 -6.63 -4.62
C GLY A 109 10.59 -5.29 -4.99
N ALA A 110 11.29 -4.19 -4.71
CA ALA A 110 10.81 -2.85 -5.07
C ALA A 110 10.61 -2.70 -6.57
N GLY A 111 11.50 -3.22 -7.37
CA GLY A 111 11.36 -3.17 -8.82
C GLY A 111 10.15 -3.93 -9.33
N ARG A 112 9.91 -5.13 -8.80
CA ARG A 112 8.75 -5.93 -9.17
C ARG A 112 7.44 -5.24 -8.80
N VAL A 113 7.38 -4.69 -7.60
CA VAL A 113 6.18 -4.00 -7.11
C VAL A 113 5.94 -2.72 -7.92
N ASP A 114 7.00 -2.00 -8.26
CA ASP A 114 6.88 -0.78 -9.06
C ASP A 114 6.33 -1.08 -10.46
N GLU A 115 6.74 -2.18 -11.08
CA GLU A 115 6.18 -2.60 -12.36
C GLU A 115 4.69 -2.89 -12.25
N ILE A 116 4.28 -3.58 -11.20
CA ILE A 116 2.87 -3.87 -10.96
C ILE A 116 2.09 -2.57 -10.76
N ALA A 117 2.64 -1.63 -10.00
CA ALA A 117 2.00 -0.34 -9.77
C ALA A 117 1.80 0.43 -11.08
N GLN A 118 2.77 0.40 -11.97
CA GLN A 118 2.66 1.05 -13.27
C GLN A 118 1.56 0.40 -14.13
N VAL A 119 1.51 -0.91 -14.15
CA VAL A 119 0.46 -1.62 -14.88
C VAL A 119 -0.93 -1.25 -14.34
N GLN A 120 -1.10 -1.24 -13.03
CA GLN A 120 -2.36 -0.87 -12.41
C GLN A 120 -2.78 0.56 -12.76
N SER A 121 -1.84 1.48 -12.83
CA SER A 121 -2.14 2.87 -13.16
C SER A 121 -2.59 3.04 -14.62
N LEU A 122 -2.18 2.14 -15.50
CA LEU A 122 -2.56 2.17 -16.91
C LEU A 122 -3.88 1.44 -17.20
N MET A 123 -4.25 0.48 -16.37
CA MET A 123 -5.45 -0.32 -16.63
C MET A 123 -6.73 0.49 -16.75
N PRO A 124 -6.99 1.53 -15.96
CA PRO A 124 -8.19 2.34 -16.14
C PRO A 124 -8.24 3.06 -17.50
N LEU A 125 -7.08 3.28 -18.12
CA LEU A 125 -7.01 3.92 -19.44
C LEU A 125 -7.16 2.91 -20.57
N CYS A 126 -6.75 1.66 -20.33
CA CYS A 126 -6.76 0.61 -21.35
C CYS A 126 -8.08 -0.14 -21.37
N LEU A 127 -8.58 -0.56 -20.21
CA LEU A 127 -9.83 -1.32 -20.08
C LEU A 127 -10.55 -0.86 -18.83
N PRO A 128 -11.79 -0.36 -18.97
CA PRO A 128 -12.62 -0.06 -17.81
C PRO A 128 -12.83 -1.31 -16.96
N ALA A 129 -12.76 -1.15 -15.65
CA ALA A 129 -12.90 -2.27 -14.73
C ALA A 129 -14.23 -3.02 -14.92
N LYS A 130 -15.29 -2.30 -15.29
CA LYS A 130 -16.59 -2.90 -15.57
C LYS A 130 -16.54 -3.89 -16.72
N GLU A 131 -15.91 -3.51 -17.81
CA GLU A 131 -15.78 -4.38 -18.98
C GLU A 131 -14.93 -5.59 -18.67
N LEU A 132 -13.87 -5.38 -17.90
CA LEU A 132 -13.02 -6.47 -17.49
C LEU A 132 -13.78 -7.48 -16.64
N ARG A 133 -14.58 -7.01 -15.70
CA ARG A 133 -15.44 -7.89 -14.89
C ARG A 133 -16.49 -8.60 -15.71
N ALA A 134 -17.10 -7.86 -16.66
CA ALA A 134 -18.10 -8.47 -17.53
C ALA A 134 -17.53 -9.62 -18.32
N VAL A 135 -16.27 -9.50 -18.76
CA VAL A 135 -15.60 -10.57 -19.50
C VAL A 135 -15.14 -11.69 -18.59
N ALA A 136 -14.56 -11.36 -17.44
CA ALA A 136 -13.95 -12.34 -16.55
C ALA A 136 -14.93 -12.95 -15.56
N GLY A 137 -15.97 -12.23 -15.20
CA GLY A 137 -16.92 -12.65 -14.16
C GLY A 137 -18.13 -13.40 -14.65
N MET A 138 -18.14 -13.73 -15.90
CA MET A 138 -19.28 -14.42 -16.50
C MET A 138 -19.19 -15.87 -16.49
#